data_1a0cf95e46cad4982d281a96a5a093d6
#
_entry.id   1a0cf95e46cad4982d281a96a5a093d6
#
_cell.length_a   1.000
_cell.length_b   1.000
_cell.length_c   1.000
_cell.angle_alpha   90.00
_cell.angle_beta   90.00
_cell.angle_gamma   90.00
#
_symmetry.space_group_name_H-M   'P 1'
#
loop_
_entity.id
_entity.type
_entity.pdbx_description
1 polymer ?
#
loop_
_entity_poly.entity_id
_entity_poly.type
_entity_poly.pdbx_seq_one_letter_code
_entity_poly.pdbx_strand_id
1 'polypeptide(L)'
;MNSFLNPLLNPNLGPLSEPESDSDVETPNTLDGRMGNIWSNADLVDALNHLIHICRDGQEGYLQAAEHVKSSWLQGLFQSLSTQREQFATELTNIVANLGVEPASGTTVGGVLHRTWVDLRTALTGEAGDDEIIVNECESGEDAARDAYEAELKKGLPEQIHRVIQSQYQDILRSHDQVREVRDVFAH
;
A
#
# COMPACT_ATOMS: atom_id res chain seq x y z
N MET A 1 -10.77 -77.82 18.54
CA MET A 1 -10.80 -78.32 17.15
C MET A 1 -10.06 -77.32 16.29
N ASN A 2 -8.95 -77.86 15.71
CA ASN A 2 -8.12 -77.36 14.61
C ASN A 2 -7.26 -76.10 14.86
N SER A 3 -6.00 -76.15 15.25
CA SER A 3 -4.85 -76.80 14.68
C SER A 3 -4.65 -76.59 13.17
N PHE A 4 -3.64 -75.76 12.80
CA PHE A 4 -2.75 -75.90 11.64
C PHE A 4 -1.65 -74.83 11.73
N LEU A 5 -0.49 -75.19 12.29
CA LEU A 5 0.76 -75.53 11.60
C LEU A 5 1.36 -74.37 10.78
N ASN A 6 2.42 -73.83 11.39
CA ASN A 6 3.50 -73.10 10.77
C ASN A 6 4.42 -74.13 10.00
N PRO A 7 4.91 -73.76 8.83
CA PRO A 7 6.25 -74.26 8.48
C PRO A 7 7.13 -73.12 7.89
N LEU A 8 8.40 -73.31 8.32
CA LEU A 8 9.61 -73.04 7.61
C LEU A 8 10.30 -71.69 7.89
N LEU A 9 11.11 -71.75 8.93
CA LEU A 9 12.37 -71.02 9.00
C LEU A 9 13.24 -71.35 7.77
N ASN A 10 13.66 -70.31 7.08
CA ASN A 10 14.77 -70.36 6.15
C ASN A 10 15.99 -69.67 6.78
N PRO A 11 17.07 -70.32 7.17
CA PRO A 11 18.20 -69.72 7.90
C PRO A 11 19.30 -69.19 6.97
N ASN A 12 18.92 -68.53 5.82
CA ASN A 12 19.96 -68.12 4.89
C ASN A 12 19.63 -66.82 4.17
N LEU A 13 19.40 -65.79 4.99
CA LEU A 13 19.40 -64.42 4.48
C LEU A 13 20.38 -63.58 5.31
N GLY A 14 21.47 -63.20 4.68
CA GLY A 14 22.46 -62.29 5.22
C GLY A 14 21.88 -60.90 5.59
N PRO A 15 22.65 -60.10 6.30
CA PRO A 15 22.14 -58.82 6.81
C PRO A 15 21.70 -57.91 5.66
N LEU A 16 20.44 -57.43 5.73
CA LEU A 16 19.93 -56.41 4.87
C LEU A 16 20.72 -55.13 5.12
N SER A 17 21.45 -54.70 4.13
CA SER A 17 22.06 -53.37 4.07
C SER A 17 20.99 -52.32 4.28
N GLU A 18 21.20 -51.45 5.27
CA GLU A 18 20.40 -50.26 5.50
C GLU A 18 20.40 -49.39 4.22
N PRO A 19 19.28 -48.80 3.82
CA PRO A 19 19.28 -47.83 2.75
C PRO A 19 20.00 -46.56 3.24
N GLU A 20 21.10 -46.26 2.57
CA GLU A 20 21.76 -44.97 2.70
C GLU A 20 20.73 -43.85 2.48
N SER A 21 20.68 -42.92 3.43
CA SER A 21 19.87 -41.70 3.35
C SER A 21 20.48 -40.77 2.32
N ASP A 22 20.12 -40.94 1.07
CA ASP A 22 20.27 -39.87 0.06
C ASP A 22 19.29 -38.74 0.37
N SER A 23 19.75 -37.86 1.23
CA SER A 23 19.13 -36.57 1.48
C SER A 23 19.70 -35.48 0.56
N ASP A 24 19.68 -35.72 -0.74
CA ASP A 24 19.91 -34.69 -1.75
C ASP A 24 18.70 -34.60 -2.69
N VAL A 25 17.55 -34.22 -2.11
CA VAL A 25 16.49 -33.63 -2.91
C VAL A 25 16.90 -32.19 -3.12
N GLU A 26 17.77 -31.98 -4.08
CA GLU A 26 17.91 -30.67 -4.70
C GLU A 26 16.53 -30.23 -5.25
N THR A 27 15.88 -29.35 -4.52
CA THR A 27 14.78 -28.56 -5.10
C THR A 27 15.38 -27.75 -6.24
N PRO A 28 14.88 -27.88 -7.46
CA PRO A 28 15.34 -27.02 -8.55
C PRO A 28 14.76 -25.63 -8.34
N ASN A 29 15.43 -24.80 -7.53
CA ASN A 29 15.22 -23.37 -7.54
C ASN A 29 16.21 -22.73 -8.52
N THR A 30 16.07 -23.06 -9.78
CA THR A 30 16.68 -22.30 -10.88
C THR A 30 15.60 -21.56 -11.62
N LEU A 31 15.10 -20.46 -11.05
CA LEU A 31 14.59 -19.36 -11.84
C LEU A 31 15.77 -18.50 -12.24
N ASP A 32 16.21 -18.83 -13.41
CA ASP A 32 17.05 -18.17 -14.38
C ASP A 32 17.29 -16.67 -14.13
N GLY A 33 18.60 -16.35 -14.20
CA GLY A 33 19.24 -15.06 -14.08
C GLY A 33 18.66 -13.91 -14.90
N ARG A 34 17.62 -13.30 -14.35
CA ARG A 34 17.40 -11.87 -14.53
C ARG A 34 17.52 -11.24 -13.16
N MET A 35 18.64 -10.52 -12.94
CA MET A 35 18.82 -9.61 -11.82
C MET A 35 17.77 -8.49 -11.91
N GLY A 36 16.52 -8.81 -11.65
CA GLY A 36 15.50 -7.89 -11.23
C GLY A 36 15.68 -7.69 -9.73
N ASN A 37 15.65 -6.46 -9.29
CA ASN A 37 15.71 -6.06 -7.89
C ASN A 37 14.81 -6.99 -7.06
N ILE A 38 15.41 -7.94 -6.30
CA ILE A 38 14.64 -8.89 -5.50
C ILE A 38 14.19 -8.13 -4.26
N TRP A 39 12.98 -7.59 -4.31
CA TRP A 39 12.33 -6.99 -3.16
C TRP A 39 12.21 -8.05 -2.06
N SER A 40 12.70 -7.72 -0.87
CA SER A 40 12.30 -8.49 0.31
C SER A 40 10.82 -8.20 0.62
N ASN A 41 10.13 -9.17 1.23
CA ASN A 41 8.76 -8.90 1.69
C ASN A 41 8.69 -7.70 2.65
N ALA A 42 9.74 -7.48 3.45
CA ALA A 42 9.81 -6.34 4.36
C ALA A 42 9.86 -5.01 3.61
N ASP A 43 10.76 -4.85 2.63
CA ASP A 43 10.87 -3.62 1.84
C ASP A 43 9.56 -3.30 1.09
N LEU A 44 8.89 -4.36 0.59
CA LEU A 44 7.62 -4.22 -0.10
C LEU A 44 6.50 -3.77 0.83
N VAL A 45 6.44 -4.37 2.02
CA VAL A 45 5.48 -3.98 3.07
C VAL A 45 5.72 -2.55 3.53
N ASP A 46 6.97 -2.13 3.69
CA ASP A 46 7.32 -0.76 4.08
C ASP A 46 6.87 0.25 3.01
N ALA A 47 7.10 -0.04 1.73
CA ALA A 47 6.65 0.79 0.62
C ALA A 47 5.12 0.92 0.58
N LEU A 48 4.40 -0.21 0.73
CA LEU A 48 2.94 -0.22 0.75
C LEU A 48 2.38 0.50 1.98
N ASN A 49 2.95 0.28 3.16
CA ASN A 49 2.52 0.97 4.38
C ASN A 49 2.76 2.48 4.30
N HIS A 50 3.85 2.92 3.67
CA HIS A 50 4.07 4.33 3.39
C HIS A 50 2.92 4.93 2.58
N LEU A 51 2.53 4.29 1.46
CA LEU A 51 1.41 4.76 0.63
C LEU A 51 0.05 4.66 1.34
N ILE A 52 -0.17 3.65 2.19
CA ILE A 52 -1.37 3.54 3.03
C ILE A 52 -1.49 4.76 3.95
N HIS A 53 -0.40 5.16 4.59
CA HIS A 53 -0.40 6.36 5.43
C HIS A 53 -0.70 7.62 4.63
N ILE A 54 -0.05 7.79 3.47
CA ILE A 54 -0.31 8.92 2.55
C ILE A 54 -1.80 9.01 2.19
N CYS A 55 -2.42 7.88 1.85
CA CYS A 55 -3.84 7.84 1.52
C CYS A 55 -4.74 8.15 2.71
N ARG A 56 -4.44 7.64 3.90
CA ARG A 56 -5.24 7.92 5.11
C ARG A 56 -5.14 9.38 5.54
N ASP A 57 -3.94 9.95 5.49
CA ASP A 57 -3.74 11.36 5.76
C ASP A 57 -4.53 12.22 4.75
N GLY A 58 -4.49 11.86 3.46
CA GLY A 58 -5.26 12.53 2.42
C GLY A 58 -6.78 12.37 2.60
N GLN A 59 -7.26 11.19 3.00
CA GLN A 59 -8.67 10.96 3.33
C GLN A 59 -9.15 11.90 4.44
N GLU A 60 -8.43 11.93 5.55
CA GLU A 60 -8.77 12.78 6.70
C GLU A 60 -8.72 14.26 6.34
N GLY A 61 -7.68 14.70 5.63
CA GLY A 61 -7.52 16.08 5.23
C GLY A 61 -8.64 16.55 4.31
N TYR A 62 -9.02 15.76 3.31
CA TYR A 62 -10.14 16.09 2.45
C TYR A 62 -11.48 16.09 3.19
N LEU A 63 -11.67 15.19 4.16
CA LEU A 63 -12.87 15.19 4.97
C LEU A 63 -12.98 16.51 5.76
N GLN A 64 -11.89 16.93 6.38
CA GLN A 64 -11.84 18.22 7.11
C GLN A 64 -12.01 19.42 6.17
N ALA A 65 -11.39 19.41 5.01
CA ALA A 65 -11.59 20.47 4.01
C ALA A 65 -13.08 20.57 3.61
N ALA A 66 -13.74 19.45 3.35
CA ALA A 66 -15.15 19.41 3.00
C ALA A 66 -16.07 19.97 4.10
N GLU A 67 -15.72 19.80 5.38
CA GLU A 67 -16.48 20.32 6.52
C GLU A 67 -16.37 21.85 6.68
N HIS A 68 -15.27 22.44 6.21
CA HIS A 68 -14.96 23.86 6.49
C HIS A 68 -15.11 24.79 5.30
N VAL A 69 -15.12 24.30 4.05
CA VAL A 69 -15.39 25.14 2.87
C VAL A 69 -16.84 25.60 2.85
N LYS A 70 -17.07 26.82 2.36
CA LYS A 70 -18.39 27.44 2.24
C LYS A 70 -19.11 27.01 0.96
N SER A 71 -18.35 26.77 -0.10
CA SER A 71 -18.89 26.35 -1.40
C SER A 71 -19.38 24.92 -1.35
N SER A 72 -20.67 24.69 -1.60
CA SER A 72 -21.26 23.34 -1.68
C SER A 72 -20.63 22.48 -2.80
N TRP A 73 -20.14 23.12 -3.85
CA TRP A 73 -19.43 22.43 -4.91
C TRP A 73 -18.07 21.90 -4.42
N LEU A 74 -17.30 22.73 -3.67
CA LEU A 74 -16.04 22.30 -3.05
C LEU A 74 -16.27 21.20 -2.02
N GLN A 75 -17.33 21.29 -1.22
CA GLN A 75 -17.72 20.22 -0.30
C GLN A 75 -17.87 18.88 -1.04
N GLY A 76 -18.63 18.87 -2.14
CA GLY A 76 -18.83 17.66 -2.95
C GLY A 76 -17.52 17.14 -3.57
N LEU A 77 -16.67 18.04 -4.06
CA LEU A 77 -15.36 17.69 -4.61
C LEU A 77 -14.49 16.99 -3.54
N PHE A 78 -14.30 17.63 -2.39
CA PHE A 78 -13.42 17.10 -1.34
C PHE A 78 -13.98 15.81 -0.71
N GLN A 79 -15.29 15.64 -0.57
CA GLN A 79 -15.90 14.38 -0.16
C GLN A 79 -15.58 13.26 -1.17
N SER A 80 -15.64 13.55 -2.46
CA SER A 80 -15.28 12.58 -3.51
C SER A 80 -13.82 12.19 -3.44
N LEU A 81 -12.91 13.15 -3.24
CA LEU A 81 -11.47 12.91 -3.12
C LEU A 81 -11.13 12.16 -1.83
N SER A 82 -11.80 12.46 -0.70
CA SER A 82 -11.69 11.67 0.53
C SER A 82 -12.05 10.20 0.31
N THR A 83 -13.19 9.94 -0.34
CA THR A 83 -13.63 8.58 -0.66
C THR A 83 -12.64 7.86 -1.59
N GLN A 84 -12.06 8.55 -2.55
CA GLN A 84 -11.02 7.99 -3.42
C GLN A 84 -9.79 7.56 -2.60
N ARG A 85 -9.31 8.39 -1.67
CA ARG A 85 -8.15 8.06 -0.80
C ARG A 85 -8.45 6.86 0.11
N GLU A 86 -9.67 6.75 0.64
CA GLU A 86 -10.11 5.58 1.41
C GLU A 86 -10.05 4.29 0.59
N GLN A 87 -10.51 4.33 -0.66
CA GLN A 87 -10.46 3.19 -1.57
C GLN A 87 -9.02 2.76 -1.85
N PHE A 88 -8.11 3.71 -2.10
CA PHE A 88 -6.69 3.42 -2.30
C PHE A 88 -6.04 2.80 -1.06
N ALA A 89 -6.27 3.38 0.12
CA ALA A 89 -5.77 2.82 1.38
C ALA A 89 -6.28 1.39 1.61
N THR A 90 -7.54 1.13 1.31
CA THR A 90 -8.16 -0.20 1.44
C THR A 90 -7.54 -1.22 0.49
N GLU A 91 -7.34 -0.85 -0.78
CA GLU A 91 -6.71 -1.73 -1.77
C GLU A 91 -5.28 -2.09 -1.38
N LEU A 92 -4.47 -1.11 -0.98
CA LEU A 92 -3.10 -1.33 -0.53
C LEU A 92 -3.05 -2.17 0.77
N THR A 93 -3.96 -1.92 1.71
CA THR A 93 -4.13 -2.69 2.95
C THR A 93 -4.40 -4.17 2.65
N ASN A 94 -5.26 -4.47 1.68
CA ASN A 94 -5.54 -5.84 1.25
C ASN A 94 -4.31 -6.52 0.64
N ILE A 95 -3.48 -5.78 -0.09
CA ILE A 95 -2.23 -6.32 -0.64
C ILE A 95 -1.28 -6.71 0.50
N VAL A 96 -1.09 -5.84 1.51
CA VAL A 96 -0.23 -6.13 2.68
C VAL A 96 -0.75 -7.35 3.45
N ALA A 97 -2.06 -7.44 3.69
CA ALA A 97 -2.68 -8.58 4.35
C ALA A 97 -2.44 -9.89 3.58
N ASN A 98 -2.53 -9.86 2.25
CA ASN A 98 -2.25 -11.03 1.40
C ASN A 98 -0.77 -11.46 1.42
N LEU A 99 0.15 -10.57 1.80
CA LEU A 99 1.55 -10.91 2.06
C LEU A 99 1.76 -11.57 3.44
N GLY A 100 0.70 -11.76 4.23
CA GLY A 100 0.72 -12.39 5.55
C GLY A 100 1.26 -11.48 6.65
N VAL A 101 1.23 -10.16 6.46
CA VAL A 101 1.69 -9.16 7.41
C VAL A 101 0.51 -8.29 7.86
N GLU A 102 0.51 -7.89 9.13
CA GLU A 102 -0.48 -6.94 9.64
C GLU A 102 -0.24 -5.56 9.00
N PRO A 103 -1.21 -4.99 8.29
CA PRO A 103 -1.07 -3.68 7.67
C PRO A 103 -0.89 -2.58 8.71
N ALA A 104 -0.22 -1.49 8.34
CA ALA A 104 -0.10 -0.31 9.19
C ALA A 104 -1.48 0.22 9.58
N SER A 105 -1.64 0.57 10.86
CA SER A 105 -2.85 1.18 11.39
C SER A 105 -2.59 2.64 11.76
N GLY A 106 -3.52 3.54 11.42
CA GLY A 106 -3.44 4.96 11.76
C GLY A 106 -2.85 5.86 10.66
N THR A 107 -2.69 7.12 11.00
CA THR A 107 -2.10 8.18 10.18
C THR A 107 -0.62 8.37 10.54
N THR A 108 0.16 9.03 9.68
CA THR A 108 1.60 9.21 9.89
C THR A 108 1.86 10.21 11.02
N VAL A 109 2.64 9.81 12.02
CA VAL A 109 3.12 10.72 13.06
C VAL A 109 4.49 11.25 12.62
N GLY A 110 4.54 12.47 12.08
CA GLY A 110 5.80 13.21 11.88
C GLY A 110 6.36 13.32 10.45
N GLY A 111 5.61 12.96 9.40
CA GLY A 111 6.02 13.12 7.99
C GLY A 111 5.73 14.50 7.39
N VAL A 112 6.14 14.70 6.12
CA VAL A 112 5.86 15.94 5.36
C VAL A 112 4.35 16.18 5.24
N LEU A 113 3.57 15.12 5.02
CA LEU A 113 2.11 15.19 4.95
C LEU A 113 1.49 15.62 6.28
N HIS A 114 2.01 15.14 7.40
CA HIS A 114 1.52 15.56 8.72
C HIS A 114 1.65 17.09 8.90
N ARG A 115 2.70 17.71 8.39
CA ARG A 115 2.85 19.18 8.42
C ARG A 115 1.80 19.87 7.55
N THR A 116 1.56 19.40 6.35
CA THR A 116 0.54 19.93 5.44
C THR A 116 -0.84 19.91 6.10
N TRP A 117 -1.22 18.81 6.76
CA TRP A 117 -2.50 18.72 7.46
C TRP A 117 -2.55 19.49 8.78
N VAL A 118 -1.41 19.70 9.44
CA VAL A 118 -1.32 20.64 10.58
C VAL A 118 -1.52 22.06 10.12
N ASP A 119 -0.98 22.43 8.96
CA ASP A 119 -1.16 23.75 8.35
C ASP A 119 -2.61 23.95 7.93
N LEU A 120 -3.28 22.95 7.32
CA LEU A 120 -4.72 22.97 7.07
C LEU A 120 -5.50 23.17 8.36
N ARG A 121 -5.24 22.39 9.43
CA ARG A 121 -5.93 22.57 10.72
C ARG A 121 -5.71 23.95 11.31
N THR A 122 -4.55 24.53 11.12
CA THR A 122 -4.25 25.88 11.58
C THR A 122 -5.01 26.92 10.75
N ALA A 123 -5.11 26.72 9.45
CA ALA A 123 -5.93 27.54 8.56
C ALA A 123 -7.43 27.49 8.91
N LEU A 124 -7.92 26.32 9.33
CA LEU A 124 -9.31 26.09 9.74
C LEU A 124 -9.67 26.73 11.09
N THR A 125 -8.68 26.94 11.99
CA THR A 125 -8.89 27.59 13.31
C THR A 125 -8.83 29.10 13.26
N GLY A 126 -8.43 29.70 12.11
CA GLY A 126 -8.48 31.14 11.86
C GLY A 126 -9.91 31.64 11.61
N GLU A 127 -10.11 32.96 11.48
CA GLU A 127 -11.43 33.53 11.18
C GLU A 127 -12.03 32.92 9.91
N ALA A 128 -13.03 32.07 10.12
CA ALA A 128 -13.92 31.41 9.16
C ALA A 128 -13.34 31.13 7.76
N GLY A 129 -12.87 29.88 7.60
CA GLY A 129 -12.51 29.20 6.35
C GLY A 129 -12.57 30.05 5.08
N ASP A 130 -11.45 30.59 4.65
CA ASP A 130 -11.32 31.11 3.31
C ASP A 130 -11.16 29.90 2.39
N ASP A 131 -12.13 29.70 1.49
CA ASP A 131 -12.11 28.57 0.54
C ASP A 131 -10.79 28.56 -0.24
N GLU A 132 -10.21 29.73 -0.55
CA GLU A 132 -8.90 29.85 -1.21
C GLU A 132 -7.78 29.22 -0.38
N ILE A 133 -7.71 29.52 0.93
CA ILE A 133 -6.67 28.95 1.80
C ILE A 133 -6.82 27.44 1.89
N ILE A 134 -8.04 26.92 2.05
CA ILE A 134 -8.32 25.50 2.12
C ILE A 134 -7.92 24.78 0.83
N VAL A 135 -8.22 25.37 -0.33
CA VAL A 135 -7.84 24.83 -1.64
C VAL A 135 -6.32 24.77 -1.81
N ASN A 136 -5.59 25.82 -1.39
CA ASN A 136 -4.14 25.88 -1.44
C ASN A 136 -3.49 24.77 -0.58
N GLU A 137 -4.03 24.52 0.62
CA GLU A 137 -3.56 23.43 1.48
C GLU A 137 -3.87 22.06 0.89
N CYS A 138 -5.04 21.87 0.27
CA CYS A 138 -5.38 20.65 -0.44
C CYS A 138 -4.43 20.39 -1.61
N GLU A 139 -4.04 21.41 -2.37
CA GLU A 139 -3.04 21.25 -3.44
C GLU A 139 -1.69 20.83 -2.90
N SER A 140 -1.23 21.44 -1.80
CA SER A 140 0.01 21.02 -1.14
C SER A 140 -0.03 19.54 -0.71
N GLY A 141 -1.20 19.05 -0.28
CA GLY A 141 -1.44 17.65 0.01
C GLY A 141 -1.37 16.74 -1.24
N GLU A 142 -1.92 17.22 -2.37
CA GLU A 142 -1.84 16.51 -3.65
C GLU A 142 -0.40 16.44 -4.17
N ASP A 143 0.38 17.52 -4.07
CA ASP A 143 1.80 17.50 -4.42
C ASP A 143 2.56 16.43 -3.63
N ALA A 144 2.36 16.37 -2.32
CA ALA A 144 3.00 15.38 -1.46
C ALA A 144 2.57 13.94 -1.79
N ALA A 145 1.30 13.71 -2.09
CA ALA A 145 0.80 12.40 -2.51
C ALA A 145 1.41 11.98 -3.86
N ARG A 146 1.42 12.87 -4.86
CA ARG A 146 2.06 12.65 -6.15
C ARG A 146 3.51 12.25 -6.00
N ASP A 147 4.29 13.02 -5.25
CA ASP A 147 5.72 12.80 -5.05
C ASP A 147 5.99 11.46 -4.35
N ALA A 148 5.17 11.08 -3.35
CA ALA A 148 5.28 9.80 -2.65
C ALA A 148 5.03 8.62 -3.60
N TYR A 149 3.95 8.66 -4.40
CA TYR A 149 3.65 7.61 -5.37
C TYR A 149 4.72 7.50 -6.45
N GLU A 150 5.20 8.63 -6.98
CA GLU A 150 6.28 8.66 -7.95
C GLU A 150 7.57 8.04 -7.40
N ALA A 151 7.90 8.33 -6.14
CA ALA A 151 9.08 7.78 -5.48
C ALA A 151 9.00 6.26 -5.33
N GLU A 152 7.83 5.72 -4.96
CA GLU A 152 7.65 4.26 -4.84
C GLU A 152 7.70 3.57 -6.21
N LEU A 153 7.09 4.14 -7.24
CA LEU A 153 7.12 3.59 -8.59
C LEU A 153 8.54 3.50 -9.18
N LYS A 154 9.43 4.44 -8.84
CA LYS A 154 10.84 4.44 -9.28
C LYS A 154 11.67 3.30 -8.67
N LYS A 155 11.20 2.64 -7.63
CA LYS A 155 11.95 1.57 -6.94
C LYS A 155 11.90 0.21 -7.65
N GLY A 156 11.13 0.06 -8.74
CA GLY A 156 11.06 -1.19 -9.51
C GLY A 156 10.28 -2.29 -8.80
N LEU A 157 9.08 -1.98 -8.35
CA LEU A 157 8.15 -2.88 -7.66
C LEU A 157 7.80 -4.14 -8.47
N PRO A 158 7.40 -5.26 -7.84
CA PRO A 158 6.86 -6.42 -8.53
C PRO A 158 5.68 -6.03 -9.44
N GLU A 159 5.62 -6.62 -10.62
CA GLU A 159 4.71 -6.22 -11.72
C GLU A 159 3.24 -6.07 -11.31
N GLN A 160 2.72 -6.97 -10.48
CA GLN A 160 1.31 -6.90 -10.04
C GLN A 160 1.05 -5.70 -9.14
N ILE A 161 1.97 -5.41 -8.22
CA ILE A 161 1.89 -4.29 -7.29
C ILE A 161 2.16 -2.98 -8.01
N HIS A 162 3.16 -2.97 -8.91
CA HIS A 162 3.43 -1.82 -9.76
C HIS A 162 2.19 -1.37 -10.53
N ARG A 163 1.41 -2.30 -11.10
CA ARG A 163 0.18 -1.95 -11.84
C ARG A 163 -0.87 -1.28 -10.96
N VAL A 164 -1.06 -1.75 -9.74
CA VAL A 164 -2.02 -1.14 -8.79
C VAL A 164 -1.56 0.28 -8.43
N ILE A 165 -0.30 0.43 -8.00
CA ILE A 165 0.25 1.73 -7.61
C ILE A 165 0.26 2.69 -8.80
N GLN A 166 0.59 2.22 -10.00
CA GLN A 166 0.55 3.03 -11.22
C GLN A 166 -0.87 3.50 -11.57
N SER A 167 -1.88 2.64 -11.38
CA SER A 167 -3.29 3.03 -11.59
C SER A 167 -3.72 4.12 -10.60
N GLN A 168 -3.43 3.93 -9.31
CA GLN A 168 -3.71 4.92 -8.28
C GLN A 168 -2.95 6.24 -8.53
N TYR A 169 -1.70 6.16 -8.98
CA TYR A 169 -0.92 7.35 -9.34
C TYR A 169 -1.55 8.16 -10.47
N GLN A 170 -2.11 7.51 -11.51
CA GLN A 170 -2.82 8.21 -12.56
C GLN A 170 -4.08 8.92 -12.05
N ASP A 171 -4.77 8.33 -11.07
CA ASP A 171 -5.91 8.97 -10.41
C ASP A 171 -5.47 10.16 -9.56
N ILE A 172 -4.34 10.05 -8.86
CA ILE A 172 -3.73 11.15 -8.10
C ILE A 172 -3.36 12.31 -9.02
N LEU A 173 -2.76 12.04 -10.18
CA LEU A 173 -2.46 13.10 -11.14
C LEU A 173 -3.72 13.84 -11.60
N ARG A 174 -4.83 13.12 -11.80
CA ARG A 174 -6.12 13.75 -12.17
C ARG A 174 -6.69 14.60 -11.04
N SER A 175 -6.64 14.12 -9.80
CA SER A 175 -7.10 14.89 -8.64
C SER A 175 -6.23 16.12 -8.40
N HIS A 176 -4.91 15.99 -8.54
CA HIS A 176 -3.97 17.09 -8.45
C HIS A 176 -4.29 18.19 -9.49
N ASP A 177 -4.47 17.81 -10.76
CA ASP A 177 -4.81 18.77 -11.81
C ASP A 177 -6.16 19.45 -11.53
N GLN A 178 -7.15 18.70 -11.03
CA GLN A 178 -8.45 19.25 -10.68
C GLN A 178 -8.38 20.26 -9.53
N VAL A 179 -7.64 19.95 -8.46
CA VAL A 179 -7.46 20.87 -7.31
C VAL A 179 -6.68 22.10 -7.75
N ARG A 180 -5.66 21.95 -8.59
CA ARG A 180 -4.89 23.07 -9.15
C ARG A 180 -5.76 23.99 -10.01
N GLU A 181 -6.61 23.46 -10.87
CA GLU A 181 -7.54 24.26 -11.66
C GLU A 181 -8.47 25.08 -10.77
N VAL A 182 -8.94 24.49 -9.66
CA VAL A 182 -9.76 25.20 -8.67
C VAL A 182 -8.98 26.33 -8.01
N ARG A 183 -7.75 26.07 -7.57
CA ARG A 183 -6.88 27.12 -7.00
C ARG A 183 -6.68 28.29 -7.97
N ASP A 184 -6.42 27.99 -9.23
CA ASP A 184 -6.17 29.02 -10.24
C ASP A 184 -7.38 29.94 -10.45
N VAL A 185 -8.62 29.45 -10.19
CA VAL A 185 -9.83 30.27 -10.21
C VAL A 185 -9.85 31.28 -9.06
N PHE A 186 -9.34 30.93 -7.88
CA PHE A 186 -9.28 31.87 -6.74
C PHE A 186 -8.15 32.91 -6.90
N ALA A 187 -7.10 32.59 -7.67
CA ALA A 187 -5.97 33.50 -7.88
C ALA A 187 -6.27 34.67 -8.84
N HIS A 188 -7.48 34.75 -9.44
CA HIS A 188 -7.91 35.76 -10.38
C HIS A 188 -9.16 36.52 -9.90
#